data_8781753df8424b29a03299bfc7fca888
#
_entry.id   8781753df8424b29a03299bfc7fca888
#
_cell.length_a   1.000
_cell.length_b   1.000
_cell.length_c   1.000
_cell.angle_alpha   90.00
_cell.angle_beta   90.00
_cell.angle_gamma   90.00
#
_symmetry.space_group_name_H-M   'P 1'
#
loop_
_entity.id
_entity.type
_entity.pdbx_description
1 polymer ?
#
loop_
_entity_poly.entity_id
_entity_poly.type
_entity_poly.pdbx_seq_one_letter_code
_entity_poly.pdbx_strand_id
1 'polypeptide(L)'
;MKHFLSVISVLFISLSLFSQEEELKPISLEADFFYGSILEHNPDIEHLITGHPTGFILSFNRKTYGFKEWERRYNYPDWGFTLAYQNMHNEYLGNVIGTYGHMNWYFLKRHLMLSVGQGIAYSAIPYDQETNYINNAYGTHLLSTTILRGNFVRENIWKGLGLHAGFTVIHYSNANFKAPNNSTNSFLLNAGVSYQLDYKEFPEYIHKEDSLSKTHAERFKYNLAFRTGINESDVVGLGQ
;
A
#
# COMPACT_ATOMS: atom_id res chain seq x y z
N MET A 1 -26.74 19.73 10.36
CA MET A 1 -25.81 19.66 11.51
C MET A 1 -26.18 18.61 12.55
N LYS A 2 -27.42 18.51 13.04
CA LYS A 2 -27.81 17.53 14.08
C LYS A 2 -27.60 16.06 13.66
N HIS A 3 -27.88 15.69 12.42
CA HIS A 3 -27.67 14.33 11.91
C HIS A 3 -26.20 13.96 11.68
N PHE A 4 -25.34 14.93 11.37
CA PHE A 4 -23.90 14.73 11.21
C PHE A 4 -23.21 14.44 12.56
N LEU A 5 -23.61 15.15 13.60
CA LEU A 5 -23.15 14.89 14.98
C LEU A 5 -23.59 13.52 15.50
N SER A 6 -24.82 13.07 15.15
CA SER A 6 -25.30 11.73 15.53
C SER A 6 -24.50 10.61 14.87
N VAL A 7 -24.11 10.74 13.60
CA VAL A 7 -23.29 9.75 12.90
C VAL A 7 -21.89 9.68 13.50
N ILE A 8 -21.28 10.81 13.83
CA ILE A 8 -19.96 10.85 14.49
C ILE A 8 -20.04 10.21 15.87
N SER A 9 -21.09 10.47 16.66
CA SER A 9 -21.29 9.86 17.98
C SER A 9 -21.47 8.34 17.91
N VAL A 10 -22.19 7.82 16.91
CA VAL A 10 -22.35 6.37 16.68
C VAL A 10 -21.03 5.73 16.27
N LEU A 11 -20.21 6.41 15.44
CA LEU A 11 -18.89 5.93 15.06
C LEU A 11 -17.93 5.85 16.27
N PHE A 12 -17.97 6.84 17.16
CA PHE A 12 -17.16 6.83 18.39
C PHE A 12 -17.63 5.77 19.42
N ILE A 13 -18.92 5.50 19.51
CA ILE A 13 -19.45 4.46 20.39
C ILE A 13 -19.10 3.06 19.86
N SER A 14 -19.10 2.84 18.54
CA SER A 14 -18.68 1.56 17.96
C SER A 14 -17.20 1.27 18.15
N LEU A 15 -16.35 2.29 18.24
CA LEU A 15 -14.91 2.14 18.52
C LEU A 15 -14.63 1.75 20.00
N SER A 16 -15.51 2.09 20.93
CA SER A 16 -15.35 1.77 22.36
C SER A 16 -15.84 0.37 22.75
N LEU A 17 -16.57 -0.35 21.89
CA LEU A 17 -17.05 -1.71 22.15
C LEU A 17 -16.01 -2.82 21.83
N PHE A 18 -14.83 -2.47 21.33
CA PHE A 18 -13.72 -3.41 21.09
C PHE A 18 -12.71 -3.49 22.24
N SER A 19 -13.07 -2.99 23.44
CA SER A 19 -12.24 -3.15 24.64
C SER A 19 -12.53 -4.52 25.27
N GLN A 20 -11.94 -5.58 24.72
CA GLN A 20 -11.83 -6.87 25.40
C GLN A 20 -10.43 -7.44 25.24
N GLU A 21 -9.83 -7.73 26.42
CA GLU A 21 -8.52 -8.31 26.69
C GLU A 21 -7.33 -7.55 26.08
N GLU A 22 -6.42 -7.13 26.94
CA GLU A 22 -5.10 -6.63 26.61
C GLU A 22 -4.25 -7.76 25.97
N GLU A 23 -4.65 -8.24 24.79
CA GLU A 23 -3.72 -8.85 23.88
C GLU A 23 -2.75 -7.73 23.48
N LEU A 24 -1.48 -7.87 23.86
CA LEU A 24 -0.37 -7.08 23.30
C LEU A 24 -0.59 -6.95 21.81
N LYS A 25 -0.91 -5.75 21.35
CA LYS A 25 -1.12 -5.46 19.93
C LYS A 25 0.17 -4.79 19.43
N PRO A 26 1.15 -5.58 19.02
CA PRO A 26 2.43 -5.04 18.61
C PRO A 26 2.27 -4.23 17.33
N ILE A 27 2.20 -2.94 17.51
CA ILE A 27 2.01 -1.95 16.46
C ILE A 27 3.34 -1.27 16.17
N SER A 28 3.67 -1.14 14.89
CA SER A 28 4.73 -0.24 14.45
C SER A 28 4.21 0.79 13.47
N LEU A 29 4.78 1.99 13.56
CA LEU A 29 4.55 3.10 12.66
C LEU A 29 5.81 3.30 11.82
N GLU A 30 5.64 3.62 10.54
CA GLU A 30 6.76 3.93 9.64
C GLU A 30 6.51 5.26 8.95
N ALA A 31 7.60 5.99 8.72
CA ALA A 31 7.60 7.20 7.91
C ALA A 31 8.83 7.19 7.00
N ASP A 32 8.60 7.26 5.69
CA ASP A 32 9.61 7.30 4.65
C ASP A 32 9.53 8.60 3.86
N PHE A 33 10.68 9.08 3.41
CA PHE A 33 10.80 9.98 2.29
C PHE A 33 11.28 9.19 1.07
N PHE A 34 10.83 9.57 -0.12
CA PHE A 34 11.29 8.96 -1.36
C PHE A 34 11.58 9.99 -2.46
N TYR A 35 12.46 9.57 -3.37
CA TYR A 35 12.84 10.29 -4.57
C TYR A 35 13.10 9.29 -5.71
N GLY A 36 12.72 9.60 -6.95
CA GLY A 36 12.99 8.69 -8.06
C GLY A 36 12.54 9.19 -9.42
N SER A 37 12.09 8.26 -10.27
CA SER A 37 11.69 8.55 -11.64
C SER A 37 10.43 7.78 -12.04
N ILE A 38 9.65 8.35 -12.93
CA ILE A 38 8.62 7.61 -13.66
C ILE A 38 9.35 6.77 -14.72
N LEU A 39 9.02 5.47 -14.78
CA LEU A 39 9.57 4.55 -15.77
C LEU A 39 8.81 4.72 -17.08
N GLU A 40 9.54 4.89 -18.15
CA GLU A 40 8.99 4.80 -19.50
C GLU A 40 8.71 3.34 -19.83
N HIS A 41 7.47 2.93 -19.65
CA HIS A 41 7.00 1.59 -19.99
C HIS A 41 6.14 1.59 -21.26
N ASN A 42 5.82 2.76 -21.78
CA ASN A 42 5.07 3.02 -22.99
C ASN A 42 5.56 4.36 -23.60
N PRO A 43 5.94 4.44 -24.89
CA PRO A 43 6.34 5.68 -25.54
C PRO A 43 5.31 6.80 -25.43
N ASP A 44 4.02 6.47 -25.30
CA ASP A 44 2.95 7.46 -25.23
C ASP A 44 2.99 8.34 -23.97
N ILE A 45 3.74 7.96 -22.93
CA ILE A 45 3.91 8.75 -21.71
C ILE A 45 5.25 9.50 -21.64
N GLU A 46 6.12 9.38 -22.61
CA GLU A 46 7.47 9.99 -22.61
C GLU A 46 7.40 11.49 -22.29
N HIS A 47 6.45 12.20 -22.89
CA HIS A 47 6.26 13.64 -22.71
C HIS A 47 5.83 14.04 -21.27
N LEU A 48 5.36 13.10 -20.47
CA LEU A 48 5.02 13.31 -19.05
C LEU A 48 6.20 13.05 -18.11
N ILE A 49 7.32 12.51 -18.60
CA ILE A 49 8.51 12.19 -17.79
C ILE A 49 9.44 13.40 -17.79
N THR A 50 9.03 14.47 -17.12
CA THR A 50 9.75 15.76 -17.11
C THR A 50 10.44 16.07 -15.80
N GLY A 51 10.14 15.31 -14.74
CA GLY A 51 10.64 15.56 -13.39
C GLY A 51 10.91 14.29 -12.60
N HIS A 52 11.44 14.47 -11.42
CA HIS A 52 11.72 13.40 -10.49
C HIS A 52 10.68 13.40 -9.35
N PRO A 53 9.78 12.41 -9.29
CA PRO A 53 8.80 12.31 -8.22
C PRO A 53 9.44 12.27 -6.84
N THR A 54 8.83 13.01 -5.91
CA THR A 54 9.16 12.99 -4.49
C THR A 54 7.92 12.82 -3.65
N GLY A 55 8.09 12.42 -2.41
CA GLY A 55 6.96 12.31 -1.49
C GLY A 55 7.31 11.57 -0.22
N PHE A 56 6.27 11.16 0.47
CA PHE A 56 6.40 10.42 1.72
C PHE A 56 5.40 9.26 1.77
N ILE A 57 5.78 8.25 2.57
CA ILE A 57 4.96 7.08 2.86
C ILE A 57 4.82 7.01 4.38
N LEU A 58 3.59 6.88 4.85
CA LEU A 58 3.27 6.61 6.25
C LEU A 58 2.61 5.25 6.34
N SER A 59 3.12 4.36 7.19
CA SER A 59 2.57 3.02 7.35
C SER A 59 2.24 2.72 8.82
N PHE A 60 1.11 2.07 9.01
CA PHE A 60 0.69 1.45 10.24
C PHE A 60 0.78 -0.06 10.06
N ASN A 61 1.60 -0.75 10.84
CA ASN A 61 1.80 -2.18 10.77
C ASN A 61 1.34 -2.87 12.05
N ARG A 62 0.65 -3.98 11.90
CA ARG A 62 0.43 -4.96 12.95
C ARG A 62 1.41 -6.11 12.77
N LYS A 63 2.30 -6.30 13.73
CA LYS A 63 3.26 -7.40 13.73
C LYS A 63 2.59 -8.71 14.13
N THR A 64 3.09 -9.81 13.59
CA THR A 64 2.63 -11.16 13.94
C THR A 64 3.75 -11.96 14.59
N TYR A 65 3.40 -12.82 15.56
CA TYR A 65 4.34 -13.63 16.34
C TYR A 65 4.05 -15.14 16.29
N GLY A 66 3.12 -15.54 15.46
CA GLY A 66 2.78 -16.94 15.27
C GLY A 66 1.65 -17.45 16.16
N PHE A 67 0.85 -16.60 16.76
CA PHE A 67 -0.34 -17.00 17.52
C PHE A 67 -1.35 -17.74 16.63
N LYS A 68 -1.47 -17.36 15.37
CA LYS A 68 -2.31 -18.02 14.37
C LYS A 68 -1.48 -18.90 13.45
N GLU A 69 -2.05 -20.02 12.99
CA GLU A 69 -1.36 -20.94 12.08
C GLU A 69 -0.85 -20.28 10.80
N TRP A 70 -1.63 -19.39 10.20
CA TRP A 70 -1.23 -18.70 8.98
C TRP A 70 -0.01 -17.80 9.18
N GLU A 71 0.14 -17.18 10.37
CA GLU A 71 1.28 -16.34 10.71
C GLU A 71 2.58 -17.14 10.66
N ARG A 72 2.58 -18.35 11.25
CA ARG A 72 3.70 -19.29 11.21
C ARG A 72 3.97 -19.85 9.82
N ARG A 73 2.89 -20.15 9.08
CA ARG A 73 2.97 -20.70 7.73
C ARG A 73 3.63 -19.74 6.76
N TYR A 74 3.36 -18.45 6.87
CA TYR A 74 3.86 -17.40 5.99
C TYR A 74 5.07 -16.63 6.54
N ASN A 75 5.77 -17.20 7.54
CA ASN A 75 6.98 -16.63 8.13
C ASN A 75 6.76 -15.29 8.83
N TYR A 76 5.71 -15.20 9.64
CA TYR A 76 5.37 -14.06 10.52
C TYR A 76 5.28 -12.72 9.76
N PRO A 77 4.41 -12.63 8.74
CA PRO A 77 4.26 -11.40 7.98
C PRO A 77 3.58 -10.33 8.83
N ASP A 78 4.01 -9.09 8.70
CA ASP A 78 3.26 -7.97 9.24
C ASP A 78 2.22 -7.52 8.20
N TRP A 79 1.13 -6.92 8.65
CA TRP A 79 0.09 -6.40 7.77
C TRP A 79 -0.44 -5.07 8.30
N GLY A 80 -1.02 -4.28 7.41
CA GLY A 80 -1.52 -2.98 7.84
C GLY A 80 -1.99 -2.09 6.71
N PHE A 81 -1.88 -0.78 6.95
CA PHE A 81 -2.31 0.26 6.04
C PHE A 81 -1.18 1.24 5.76
N THR A 82 -1.11 1.68 4.52
CA THR A 82 -0.15 2.68 4.06
C THR A 82 -0.89 3.86 3.44
N LEU A 83 -0.43 5.06 3.72
CA LEU A 83 -0.75 6.30 3.01
C LEU A 83 0.52 6.76 2.28
N ALA A 84 0.42 7.04 0.98
CA ALA A 84 1.50 7.62 0.20
C ALA A 84 1.03 8.93 -0.44
N TYR A 85 1.85 9.97 -0.32
CA TYR A 85 1.72 11.20 -1.07
C TYR A 85 2.87 11.30 -2.05
N GLN A 86 2.57 11.52 -3.33
CA GLN A 86 3.55 11.67 -4.39
C GLN A 86 3.32 12.97 -5.16
N ASN A 87 4.32 13.84 -5.16
CA ASN A 87 4.40 14.95 -6.09
C ASN A 87 5.14 14.47 -7.33
N MET A 88 4.49 14.52 -8.49
CA MET A 88 5.06 14.05 -9.76
C MET A 88 6.09 15.03 -10.33
N HIS A 89 6.19 16.25 -9.80
CA HIS A 89 6.99 17.35 -10.36
C HIS A 89 6.73 17.57 -11.86
N ASN A 90 5.47 17.39 -12.24
CA ASN A 90 4.96 17.57 -13.59
C ASN A 90 3.61 18.30 -13.50
N GLU A 91 3.44 19.37 -14.28
CA GLU A 91 2.24 20.21 -14.22
C GLU A 91 0.97 19.48 -14.70
N TYR A 92 1.10 18.48 -15.57
CA TYR A 92 -0.02 17.72 -16.12
C TYR A 92 -0.43 16.54 -15.23
N LEU A 93 0.53 15.92 -14.53
CA LEU A 93 0.26 14.79 -13.62
C LEU A 93 -0.11 15.25 -12.20
N GLY A 94 0.43 16.41 -11.77
CA GLY A 94 0.17 16.98 -10.45
C GLY A 94 0.63 16.11 -9.29
N ASN A 95 -0.23 16.03 -8.28
CA ASN A 95 0.00 15.23 -7.07
C ASN A 95 -0.96 14.05 -7.01
N VAL A 96 -0.50 12.96 -6.41
CA VAL A 96 -1.31 11.77 -6.16
C VAL A 96 -1.24 11.39 -4.69
N ILE A 97 -2.38 11.06 -4.09
CA ILE A 97 -2.47 10.50 -2.74
C ILE A 97 -3.07 9.10 -2.87
N GLY A 98 -2.34 8.08 -2.38
CA GLY A 98 -2.77 6.69 -2.39
C GLY A 98 -2.92 6.12 -1.00
N THR A 99 -3.92 5.25 -0.81
CA THR A 99 -4.12 4.45 0.39
C THR A 99 -4.08 2.97 0.03
N TYR A 100 -3.42 2.15 0.84
CA TYR A 100 -3.16 0.75 0.56
C TYR A 100 -3.42 -0.12 1.78
N GLY A 101 -4.05 -1.27 1.59
CA GLY A 101 -3.85 -2.41 2.47
C GLY A 101 -2.59 -3.14 2.05
N HIS A 102 -1.70 -3.47 2.96
CA HIS A 102 -0.43 -4.09 2.64
C HIS A 102 -0.10 -5.29 3.52
N MET A 103 0.83 -6.11 3.04
CA MET A 103 1.46 -7.19 3.77
C MET A 103 2.97 -7.16 3.55
N ASN A 104 3.73 -7.32 4.64
CA ASN A 104 5.18 -7.28 4.67
C ASN A 104 5.72 -8.66 5.01
N TRP A 105 6.58 -9.21 4.17
CA TRP A 105 7.31 -10.45 4.42
C TRP A 105 8.76 -10.15 4.72
N TYR A 106 9.33 -10.89 5.67
CA TYR A 106 10.69 -10.67 6.12
C TYR A 106 11.57 -11.88 5.85
N PHE A 107 12.80 -11.59 5.43
CA PHE A 107 13.85 -12.54 5.13
C PHE A 107 15.14 -12.14 5.87
N LEU A 108 16.14 -13.03 5.83
CA LEU A 108 17.47 -12.78 6.40
C LEU A 108 17.40 -12.28 7.86
N LYS A 109 16.69 -13.00 8.72
CA LYS A 109 16.45 -12.62 10.13
C LYS A 109 15.82 -11.23 10.27
N ARG A 110 14.83 -10.95 9.44
CA ARG A 110 14.08 -9.69 9.35
C ARG A 110 14.89 -8.47 8.88
N HIS A 111 16.06 -8.69 8.27
CA HIS A 111 16.86 -7.58 7.72
C HIS A 111 16.45 -7.21 6.29
N LEU A 112 15.76 -8.05 5.58
CA LEU A 112 15.19 -7.77 4.26
C LEU A 112 13.66 -7.85 4.34
N MET A 113 12.97 -6.76 3.99
CA MET A 113 11.53 -6.66 3.90
C MET A 113 11.11 -6.60 2.44
N LEU A 114 10.13 -7.43 2.06
CA LEU A 114 9.34 -7.27 0.85
C LEU A 114 7.91 -6.93 1.24
N SER A 115 7.38 -5.83 0.71
CA SER A 115 6.02 -5.37 0.95
C SER A 115 5.24 -5.33 -0.35
N VAL A 116 4.01 -5.81 -0.30
CA VAL A 116 3.02 -5.69 -1.38
C VAL A 116 1.78 -5.04 -0.83
N GLY A 117 1.34 -3.97 -1.46
CA GLY A 117 0.10 -3.30 -1.12
C GLY A 117 -0.76 -3.04 -2.35
N GLN A 118 -2.07 -3.13 -2.15
CA GLN A 118 -3.08 -2.80 -3.15
C GLN A 118 -4.06 -1.80 -2.56
N GLY A 119 -4.52 -0.85 -3.40
CA GLY A 119 -5.40 0.18 -2.89
C GLY A 119 -6.01 1.07 -3.96
N ILE A 120 -6.40 2.24 -3.49
CA ILE A 120 -6.97 3.32 -4.32
C ILE A 120 -6.15 4.58 -4.15
N ALA A 121 -6.12 5.41 -5.21
CA ALA A 121 -5.46 6.70 -5.16
C ALA A 121 -6.35 7.78 -5.77
N TYR A 122 -6.04 9.02 -5.41
CA TYR A 122 -6.65 10.21 -5.95
C TYR A 122 -5.61 11.05 -6.68
N SER A 123 -5.82 11.25 -7.99
CA SER A 123 -5.05 12.18 -8.81
C SER A 123 -5.67 13.57 -8.76
N ALA A 124 -4.86 14.59 -8.46
CA ALA A 124 -5.35 15.96 -8.35
C ALA A 124 -5.82 16.54 -9.68
N ILE A 125 -5.13 16.22 -10.79
CA ILE A 125 -5.39 16.76 -12.13
C ILE A 125 -5.37 15.66 -13.19
N PRO A 126 -6.47 14.89 -13.36
CA PRO A 126 -6.59 13.91 -14.42
C PRO A 126 -6.72 14.57 -15.80
N TYR A 127 -6.83 13.75 -16.84
CA TYR A 127 -7.16 14.22 -18.19
C TYR A 127 -8.46 15.03 -18.21
N ASP A 128 -8.39 16.14 -18.89
CA ASP A 128 -9.54 16.96 -19.25
C ASP A 128 -9.32 17.53 -20.66
N GLN A 129 -10.32 17.41 -21.51
CA GLN A 129 -10.19 17.77 -22.94
C GLN A 129 -9.91 19.26 -23.16
N GLU A 130 -10.37 20.13 -22.26
CA GLU A 130 -10.22 21.58 -22.39
C GLU A 130 -9.01 22.12 -21.62
N THR A 131 -8.79 21.59 -20.41
CA THR A 131 -7.84 22.17 -19.45
C THR A 131 -6.58 21.34 -19.23
N ASN A 132 -6.59 20.02 -19.52
CA ASN A 132 -5.45 19.12 -19.31
C ASN A 132 -5.40 17.95 -20.32
N TYR A 133 -5.50 18.26 -21.60
CA TYR A 133 -5.50 17.27 -22.68
C TYR A 133 -4.14 16.54 -22.86
N ILE A 134 -3.08 17.10 -22.29
CA ILE A 134 -1.72 16.53 -22.33
C ILE A 134 -1.61 15.30 -21.40
N ASN A 135 -2.38 15.25 -20.32
CA ASN A 135 -2.36 14.10 -19.41
C ASN A 135 -3.08 12.90 -20.01
N ASN A 136 -2.36 12.07 -20.74
CA ASN A 136 -2.90 10.81 -21.27
C ASN A 136 -2.71 9.61 -20.31
N ALA A 137 -2.18 9.85 -19.10
CA ALA A 137 -1.96 8.79 -18.11
C ALA A 137 -3.22 8.41 -17.34
N TYR A 138 -4.06 9.39 -16.97
CA TYR A 138 -5.21 9.19 -16.07
C TYR A 138 -6.47 9.88 -16.58
N GLY A 139 -7.47 9.12 -17.01
CA GLY A 139 -8.79 9.64 -17.43
C GLY A 139 -9.74 9.99 -16.27
N THR A 140 -9.37 9.69 -15.02
CA THR A 140 -10.19 9.90 -13.82
C THR A 140 -9.38 10.34 -12.62
N HIS A 141 -10.03 11.03 -11.66
CA HIS A 141 -9.41 11.33 -10.36
C HIS A 141 -9.15 10.08 -9.53
N LEU A 142 -10.09 9.12 -9.54
CA LEU A 142 -9.96 7.88 -8.78
C LEU A 142 -9.17 6.86 -9.58
N LEU A 143 -8.11 6.32 -8.96
CA LEU A 143 -7.20 5.36 -9.56
C LEU A 143 -7.14 4.09 -8.71
N SER A 144 -6.92 2.97 -9.35
CA SER A 144 -6.39 1.76 -8.74
C SER A 144 -4.88 1.92 -8.59
N THR A 145 -4.31 1.45 -7.50
CA THR A 145 -2.88 1.59 -7.25
C THR A 145 -2.29 0.37 -6.56
N THR A 146 -1.07 0.03 -6.97
CA THR A 146 -0.27 -1.04 -6.37
C THR A 146 1.05 -0.45 -5.89
N ILE A 147 1.47 -0.83 -4.69
CA ILE A 147 2.79 -0.47 -4.14
C ILE A 147 3.58 -1.73 -3.85
N LEU A 148 4.84 -1.76 -4.31
CA LEU A 148 5.82 -2.79 -4.00
C LEU A 148 7.02 -2.12 -3.33
N ARG A 149 7.49 -2.67 -2.21
CA ARG A 149 8.66 -2.13 -1.49
C ARG A 149 9.66 -3.25 -1.20
N GLY A 150 10.93 -2.94 -1.39
CA GLY A 150 12.04 -3.81 -1.01
C GLY A 150 13.02 -3.02 -0.15
N ASN A 151 13.05 -3.28 1.17
CA ASN A 151 13.84 -2.49 2.10
C ASN A 151 14.79 -3.35 2.91
N PHE A 152 16.01 -2.84 3.11
CA PHE A 152 16.84 -3.28 4.21
C PHE A 152 16.34 -2.61 5.50
N VAL A 153 16.17 -3.42 6.57
CA VAL A 153 15.52 -2.98 7.82
C VAL A 153 16.42 -3.27 9.01
N ARG A 154 16.48 -2.34 9.92
CA ARG A 154 17.09 -2.48 11.24
C ARG A 154 16.06 -2.06 12.28
N GLU A 155 15.38 -3.03 12.86
CA GLU A 155 14.38 -2.80 13.92
C GLU A 155 15.07 -2.53 15.26
N ASN A 156 14.40 -1.75 16.12
CA ASN A 156 14.76 -1.53 17.52
C ASN A 156 16.24 -1.18 17.79
N ILE A 157 16.79 -0.25 17.00
CA ILE A 157 18.14 0.26 17.19
C ILE A 157 18.27 0.99 18.53
N TRP A 158 17.22 1.73 18.90
CA TRP A 158 17.15 2.44 20.15
C TRP A 158 15.70 2.63 20.61
N LYS A 159 15.31 1.98 21.72
CA LYS A 159 14.00 2.13 22.39
C LYS A 159 12.80 2.11 21.43
N GLY A 160 12.74 1.11 20.57
CA GLY A 160 11.66 0.94 19.60
C GLY A 160 11.90 1.65 18.26
N LEU A 161 12.87 2.56 18.17
CA LEU A 161 13.24 3.22 16.93
C LEU A 161 13.99 2.26 16.02
N GLY A 162 13.59 2.18 14.75
CA GLY A 162 14.26 1.45 13.68
C GLY A 162 14.57 2.36 12.50
N LEU A 163 15.39 1.87 11.60
CA LEU A 163 15.74 2.51 10.34
C LEU A 163 15.54 1.54 9.20
N HIS A 164 15.17 2.07 8.06
CA HIS A 164 15.10 1.28 6.83
C HIS A 164 15.38 2.14 5.60
N ALA A 165 15.87 1.49 4.55
CA ALA A 165 16.10 2.10 3.26
C ALA A 165 16.03 1.06 2.16
N GLY A 166 15.65 1.47 0.96
CA GLY A 166 15.54 0.57 -0.17
C GLY A 166 14.87 1.22 -1.38
N PHE A 167 14.02 0.45 -2.03
CA PHE A 167 13.29 0.93 -3.20
C PHE A 167 11.79 0.68 -3.06
N THR A 168 11.04 1.52 -3.73
CA THR A 168 9.58 1.44 -3.84
C THR A 168 9.19 1.56 -5.31
N VAL A 169 8.26 0.72 -5.75
CA VAL A 169 7.60 0.86 -7.05
C VAL A 169 6.13 1.16 -6.79
N ILE A 170 5.62 2.23 -7.40
CA ILE A 170 4.21 2.57 -7.32
C ILE A 170 3.62 2.60 -8.72
N HIS A 171 2.54 1.86 -8.91
CA HIS A 171 1.73 1.84 -10.12
C HIS A 171 0.42 2.57 -9.89
N TYR A 172 0.06 3.47 -10.81
CA TYR A 172 -1.23 4.15 -10.84
C TYR A 172 -1.92 3.92 -12.18
N SER A 173 -3.20 3.54 -12.16
CA SER A 173 -4.03 3.30 -13.34
C SER A 173 -5.50 3.50 -12.98
N ASN A 174 -6.31 3.99 -13.89
CA ASN A 174 -7.76 4.02 -13.68
C ASN A 174 -8.45 2.70 -14.06
N ALA A 175 -7.68 1.62 -14.26
CA ALA A 175 -8.15 0.28 -14.62
C ALA A 175 -8.98 0.24 -15.92
N ASN A 176 -8.72 1.14 -16.86
CA ASN A 176 -9.47 1.33 -18.11
C ASN A 176 -10.96 1.64 -17.91
N PHE A 177 -11.29 2.24 -16.79
CA PHE A 177 -12.68 2.66 -16.53
C PHE A 177 -13.09 3.82 -17.45
N LYS A 178 -12.15 4.71 -17.78
CA LYS A 178 -12.33 5.84 -18.69
C LYS A 178 -11.01 6.18 -19.39
N ALA A 179 -11.06 6.36 -20.70
CA ALA A 179 -9.89 6.82 -21.47
C ALA A 179 -9.55 8.30 -21.14
N PRO A 180 -8.25 8.65 -21.21
CA PRO A 180 -7.10 7.81 -21.45
C PRO A 180 -6.62 7.06 -20.20
N ASN A 181 -5.86 5.97 -20.37
CA ASN A 181 -5.25 5.23 -19.26
C ASN A 181 -3.90 4.60 -19.65
N ASN A 182 -2.93 5.41 -20.00
CA ASN A 182 -1.57 4.92 -20.22
C ASN A 182 -0.82 4.62 -18.90
N SER A 183 -1.45 4.93 -17.75
CA SER A 183 -0.92 4.65 -16.41
C SER A 183 0.47 5.26 -16.13
N THR A 184 0.97 5.16 -14.92
CA THR A 184 2.37 5.45 -14.59
C THR A 184 2.94 4.40 -13.66
N ASN A 185 4.24 4.12 -13.82
CA ASN A 185 5.05 3.31 -12.94
C ASN A 185 6.20 4.17 -12.41
N SER A 186 6.26 4.40 -11.12
CA SER A 186 7.34 5.15 -10.49
C SER A 186 8.31 4.18 -9.82
N PHE A 187 9.62 4.32 -10.10
CA PHE A 187 10.69 3.64 -9.37
C PHE A 187 11.37 4.68 -8.46
N LEU A 188 11.35 4.41 -7.17
CA LEU A 188 11.67 5.37 -6.13
C LEU A 188 12.68 4.74 -5.16
N LEU A 189 13.72 5.47 -4.80
CA LEU A 189 14.57 5.16 -3.66
C LEU A 189 13.92 5.77 -2.42
N ASN A 190 13.82 4.99 -1.36
CA ASN A 190 13.23 5.45 -0.10
C ASN A 190 14.16 5.21 1.08
N ALA A 191 14.06 6.08 2.07
CA ALA A 191 14.67 5.92 3.38
C ALA A 191 13.71 6.46 4.44
N GLY A 192 13.68 5.79 5.59
CA GLY A 192 12.73 6.13 6.63
C GLY A 192 13.10 5.59 8.00
N VAL A 193 12.21 5.92 8.92
CA VAL A 193 12.25 5.50 10.32
C VAL A 193 11.03 4.66 10.64
N SER A 194 11.19 3.70 11.53
CA SER A 194 10.09 2.97 12.14
C SER A 194 10.09 3.17 13.65
N TYR A 195 8.93 3.14 14.25
CA TYR A 195 8.80 3.17 15.69
C TYR A 195 7.82 2.09 16.15
N GLN A 196 8.28 1.25 17.05
CA GLN A 196 7.49 0.20 17.66
C GLN A 196 6.96 0.66 19.01
N LEU A 197 5.62 0.69 19.16
CA LEU A 197 4.97 1.24 20.35
C LEU A 197 5.29 0.43 21.60
N ASP A 198 5.21 -0.89 21.53
CA ASP A 198 5.38 -1.79 22.70
C ASP A 198 6.78 -2.43 22.75
N TYR A 199 7.84 -1.64 22.49
CA TYR A 199 9.20 -2.14 22.34
C TYR A 199 9.81 -2.82 23.58
N LYS A 200 9.17 -2.71 24.75
CA LYS A 200 9.61 -3.32 26.01
C LYS A 200 9.05 -4.72 26.25
N GLU A 201 7.93 -5.05 25.59
CA GLU A 201 7.17 -6.26 25.83
C GLU A 201 6.91 -7.00 24.52
N PHE A 202 7.98 -7.52 23.90
CA PHE A 202 7.81 -8.33 22.70
C PHE A 202 7.42 -9.76 23.06
N PRO A 203 6.35 -10.30 22.47
CA PRO A 203 6.13 -11.73 22.48
C PRO A 203 7.29 -12.46 21.80
N GLU A 204 7.66 -13.62 22.32
CA GLU A 204 8.55 -14.52 21.60
C GLU A 204 7.83 -15.11 20.39
N TYR A 205 8.60 -15.33 19.30
CA TYR A 205 8.04 -15.99 18.13
C TYR A 205 7.73 -17.47 18.46
N ILE A 206 6.48 -17.88 18.25
CA ILE A 206 6.08 -19.28 18.38
C ILE A 206 6.68 -20.06 17.22
N HIS A 207 7.61 -20.99 17.51
CA HIS A 207 8.34 -21.74 16.49
C HIS A 207 7.45 -22.68 15.68
N LYS A 208 7.83 -22.88 14.42
CA LYS A 208 7.10 -23.69 13.43
C LYS A 208 6.93 -25.16 13.83
N GLU A 209 7.87 -25.70 14.61
CA GLU A 209 7.92 -27.12 14.96
C GLU A 209 6.81 -27.55 15.91
N ASP A 210 6.29 -26.65 16.71
CA ASP A 210 5.33 -26.97 17.77
C ASP A 210 3.88 -27.12 17.28
N SER A 211 3.58 -26.89 16.01
CA SER A 211 2.19 -26.70 15.59
C SER A 211 1.79 -27.16 14.20
N LEU A 212 2.70 -27.59 13.35
CA LEU A 212 2.35 -28.09 12.03
C LEU A 212 2.15 -29.62 12.14
N SER A 213 0.92 -30.04 12.35
CA SER A 213 0.51 -31.44 12.09
C SER A 213 0.98 -31.85 10.70
N LYS A 214 1.84 -32.83 10.63
CA LYS A 214 2.53 -33.29 9.42
C LYS A 214 1.63 -33.95 8.37
N THR A 215 0.32 -33.98 8.57
CA THR A 215 -0.59 -34.70 7.67
C THR A 215 -1.93 -33.99 7.56
N HIS A 216 -2.04 -33.08 6.61
CA HIS A 216 -3.32 -32.85 5.99
C HIS A 216 -3.18 -33.04 4.48
N ALA A 217 -3.60 -34.22 4.01
CA ALA A 217 -4.08 -34.31 2.64
C ALA A 217 -5.27 -33.36 2.56
N GLU A 218 -5.03 -32.15 2.02
CA GLU A 218 -6.12 -31.19 1.82
C GLU A 218 -7.13 -31.83 0.87
N ARG A 219 -8.38 -31.92 1.30
CA ARG A 219 -9.48 -32.31 0.41
C ARG A 219 -9.54 -31.29 -0.73
N PHE A 220 -9.92 -31.74 -1.92
CA PHE A 220 -10.16 -30.84 -3.04
C PHE A 220 -11.11 -29.72 -2.60
N LYS A 221 -10.65 -28.46 -2.76
CA LYS A 221 -11.46 -27.27 -2.52
C LYS A 221 -11.91 -26.74 -3.87
N TYR A 222 -13.21 -26.63 -4.05
CA TYR A 222 -13.77 -26.00 -5.25
C TYR A 222 -13.99 -24.51 -4.96
N ASN A 223 -13.54 -23.66 -5.87
CA ASN A 223 -13.79 -22.23 -5.81
C ASN A 223 -14.49 -21.83 -7.11
N LEU A 224 -15.69 -21.28 -6.99
CA LEU A 224 -16.42 -20.68 -8.11
C LEU A 224 -16.33 -19.16 -7.95
N ALA A 225 -15.67 -18.48 -8.90
CA ALA A 225 -15.57 -17.05 -8.92
C ALA A 225 -16.36 -16.47 -10.09
N PHE A 226 -17.26 -15.54 -9.79
CA PHE A 226 -17.95 -14.74 -10.80
C PHE A 226 -17.26 -13.39 -10.92
N ARG A 227 -16.90 -12.97 -12.13
CA ARG A 227 -16.24 -11.70 -12.39
C ARG A 227 -17.00 -10.95 -13.46
N THR A 228 -17.19 -9.65 -13.25
CA THR A 228 -17.75 -8.73 -14.22
C THR A 228 -16.94 -7.43 -14.19
N GLY A 229 -16.97 -6.67 -15.26
CA GLY A 229 -16.26 -5.39 -15.35
C GLY A 229 -16.86 -4.52 -16.45
N ILE A 230 -16.56 -3.24 -16.37
CA ILE A 230 -16.84 -2.23 -17.39
C ILE A 230 -15.48 -1.71 -17.85
N ASN A 231 -15.33 -1.54 -19.15
CA ASN A 231 -14.10 -1.07 -19.78
C ASN A 231 -14.44 -0.09 -20.89
N GLU A 232 -13.77 1.05 -20.95
CA GLU A 232 -13.82 1.98 -22.08
C GLU A 232 -12.72 1.62 -23.09
N SER A 233 -12.95 1.87 -24.38
CA SER A 233 -11.91 1.75 -25.40
C SER A 233 -10.78 2.75 -25.14
N ASP A 234 -9.55 2.44 -25.58
CA ASP A 234 -8.37 3.31 -25.38
C ASP A 234 -8.48 4.65 -26.14
N VAL A 235 -9.48 4.80 -27.00
CA VAL A 235 -9.71 6.02 -27.79
C VAL A 235 -10.81 6.87 -27.14
N VAL A 236 -10.43 8.09 -26.74
CA VAL A 236 -11.33 9.06 -26.13
C VAL A 236 -12.53 9.32 -27.04
N GLY A 237 -13.75 9.18 -26.52
CA GLY A 237 -15.01 9.49 -27.22
C GLY A 237 -15.62 8.36 -28.04
N LEU A 238 -15.01 7.16 -28.08
CA LEU A 238 -15.64 6.02 -28.77
C LEU A 238 -16.69 5.26 -27.92
N GLY A 239 -16.81 5.61 -26.65
CA GLY A 239 -17.76 4.99 -25.72
C GLY A 239 -17.30 3.66 -25.14
N GLN A 240 -18.14 3.06 -24.30
CA GLN A 240 -17.90 1.79 -23.59
C GLN A 240 -18.46 0.60 -24.38
#